data_e35cc411b7dc3fc269da00a1f856a4bc
#
_entry.id   e35cc411b7dc3fc269da00a1f856a4bc
#
_cell.length_a   1.000
_cell.length_b   1.000
_cell.length_c   1.000
_cell.angle_alpha   90.00
_cell.angle_beta   90.00
_cell.angle_gamma   90.00
#
_symmetry.space_group_name_H-M   'P 1'
#
loop_
_entity.id
_entity.type
_entity.pdbx_description
1 polymer ?
#
loop_
_entity_poly.entity_id
_entity_poly.type
_entity_poly.pdbx_seq_one_letter_code
_entity_poly.pdbx_strand_id
1 'polypeptide(L)'
;MKVDEVRQTKHHVELASMGYFDFSGQVEVSVTYNKGEVKSGRVRPLSYGITPQISGSTMTFTLDRPRNLSIEVNGDIFHNLHLFANPIDENRPKKLKDKNLIYFAPGIHQLPGDTLNVPSGKTVYVAGGAIVRGCIRAVNARDVKILGRGEVHPEGRGAGISIINSRNIYVEGLITTQCPTGGSDSVTIRNVKAVSSYGWGDGMNVFASNNVLFDGVFCRNSDDCTTVYATRMGFHGGCRNVTMQNSTLWADVAHPIFIGLHGDVDRNEVMENLTYRNIDILDHREMQVDYQGCLAINAGDNNLVRNVRFENIRIENFRQGQLVNLRIFYNKKYCKAPGRGIENVLFKDITYNGDHAEFSHIVGYDEERMVKNIRFENLKINGKVISDDMTGKPAWYKTSDMARFFVGEHVGDIVFVK
;
A
#
# COMPACT_ATOMS: atom_id res chain seq x y z
N MET A 1 17.13 6.62 4.63
CA MET A 1 16.16 5.68 4.02
C MET A 1 16.48 5.53 2.56
N LYS A 2 16.42 4.30 2.02
CA LYS A 2 16.70 4.03 0.61
C LYS A 2 15.38 3.87 -0.13
N VAL A 3 15.24 4.52 -1.27
CA VAL A 3 14.11 4.40 -2.19
C VAL A 3 14.60 3.97 -3.56
N ASP A 4 13.78 3.29 -4.32
CA ASP A 4 14.21 2.69 -5.59
C ASP A 4 13.69 3.50 -6.77
N GLU A 5 14.60 3.97 -7.62
CA GLU A 5 14.23 4.67 -8.84
C GLU A 5 13.91 3.68 -9.97
N VAL A 6 14.64 2.59 -10.05
CA VAL A 6 14.47 1.56 -11.09
C VAL A 6 14.70 0.17 -10.50
N ARG A 7 13.71 -0.71 -10.63
CA ARG A 7 13.64 -2.05 -10.04
C ARG A 7 14.88 -2.93 -10.21
N GLN A 8 15.70 -2.75 -11.19
CA GLN A 8 16.63 -3.79 -11.62
C GLN A 8 18.10 -3.50 -11.38
N THR A 9 18.46 -2.35 -10.94
CA THR A 9 19.86 -2.04 -10.74
C THR A 9 20.13 -1.62 -9.31
N LYS A 10 20.91 -2.44 -8.60
CA LYS A 10 21.44 -2.11 -7.26
C LYS A 10 22.11 -0.73 -7.18
N HIS A 11 22.30 -0.08 -8.31
CA HIS A 11 23.02 1.18 -8.48
C HIS A 11 22.11 2.42 -8.54
N HIS A 12 20.79 2.26 -8.57
CA HIS A 12 19.81 3.35 -8.64
C HIS A 12 18.97 3.47 -7.37
N VAL A 13 19.59 3.22 -6.23
CA VAL A 13 18.97 3.45 -4.93
C VAL A 13 19.30 4.85 -4.46
N GLU A 14 18.27 5.68 -4.35
CA GLU A 14 18.38 7.04 -3.86
C GLU A 14 18.17 7.13 -2.35
N LEU A 15 18.59 8.23 -1.74
CA LEU A 15 18.47 8.44 -0.30
C LEU A 15 17.45 9.53 -0.01
N ALA A 16 16.25 9.13 0.39
CA ALA A 16 15.28 10.04 0.98
C ALA A 16 15.61 10.29 2.46
N SER A 17 15.33 11.49 2.92
CA SER A 17 15.38 11.83 4.35
C SER A 17 14.13 11.33 5.06
N MET A 18 14.25 11.09 6.37
CA MET A 18 13.13 10.69 7.20
C MET A 18 13.19 11.39 8.55
N GLY A 19 12.05 11.84 9.04
CA GLY A 19 11.88 12.37 10.38
C GLY A 19 10.55 11.94 10.97
N TYR A 20 10.47 11.84 12.29
CA TYR A 20 9.21 11.55 12.98
C TYR A 20 9.16 12.19 14.36
N PHE A 21 7.96 12.52 14.78
CA PHE A 21 7.66 13.05 16.11
C PHE A 21 6.21 12.76 16.47
N ASP A 22 5.90 12.80 17.76
CA ASP A 22 4.54 12.68 18.27
C ASP A 22 4.04 14.04 18.75
N PHE A 23 2.78 14.38 18.46
CA PHE A 23 2.17 15.62 18.91
C PHE A 23 0.66 15.51 19.11
N SER A 24 0.09 16.50 19.77
CA SER A 24 -1.35 16.73 19.91
C SER A 24 -1.65 18.21 19.71
N GLY A 25 -2.86 18.52 19.26
CA GLY A 25 -3.24 19.89 18.94
C GLY A 25 -2.62 20.38 17.63
N GLN A 26 -2.07 21.57 17.63
CA GLN A 26 -1.48 22.21 16.44
C GLN A 26 0.03 22.33 16.58
N VAL A 27 0.78 22.13 15.49
CA VAL A 27 2.23 22.30 15.44
C VAL A 27 2.65 23.02 14.16
N GLU A 28 3.59 23.95 14.29
CA GLU A 28 4.31 24.52 13.14
C GLU A 28 5.51 23.63 12.80
N VAL A 29 5.65 23.31 11.52
CA VAL A 29 6.75 22.52 10.97
C VAL A 29 7.63 23.43 10.11
N SER A 30 8.92 23.45 10.41
CA SER A 30 9.94 24.14 9.63
C SER A 30 10.92 23.14 9.05
N VAL A 31 11.06 23.12 7.72
CA VAL A 31 11.96 22.21 6.98
C VAL A 31 12.99 23.03 6.25
N THR A 32 14.27 22.83 6.58
CA THR A 32 15.38 23.50 5.90
C THR A 32 16.05 22.56 4.90
N TYR A 33 16.15 23.00 3.66
CA TYR A 33 16.84 22.29 2.59
C TYR A 33 18.32 22.67 2.57
N ASN A 34 19.19 21.73 2.92
CA ASN A 34 20.62 21.99 3.10
C ASN A 34 21.45 22.00 1.80
N LYS A 35 20.81 21.79 0.64
CA LYS A 35 21.51 21.73 -0.66
C LYS A 35 21.29 22.99 -1.53
N GLY A 36 20.77 24.08 -0.96
CA GLY A 36 20.57 25.35 -1.66
C GLY A 36 19.21 25.99 -1.45
N GLU A 37 18.76 26.78 -2.42
CA GLU A 37 17.50 27.51 -2.38
C GLU A 37 16.30 26.62 -2.72
N VAL A 38 15.20 26.84 -2.01
CA VAL A 38 13.89 26.26 -2.34
C VAL A 38 13.18 27.16 -3.32
N LYS A 39 13.14 26.76 -4.61
CA LYS A 39 12.41 27.47 -5.67
C LYS A 39 10.94 27.03 -5.71
N SER A 40 10.65 25.80 -5.34
CA SER A 40 9.31 25.25 -5.22
C SER A 40 9.28 24.18 -4.13
N GLY A 41 8.15 24.08 -3.42
CA GLY A 41 7.93 23.09 -2.39
C GLY A 41 6.56 22.46 -2.52
N ARG A 42 6.47 21.16 -2.30
CA ARG A 42 5.22 20.39 -2.35
C ARG A 42 5.11 19.48 -1.15
N VAL A 43 3.99 19.55 -0.44
CA VAL A 43 3.67 18.67 0.68
C VAL A 43 2.56 17.72 0.22
N ARG A 44 2.83 16.42 0.25
CA ARG A 44 1.90 15.37 -0.19
C ARG A 44 1.51 14.47 0.98
N PRO A 45 0.32 13.85 0.95
CA PRO A 45 -0.74 13.89 -0.08
C PRO A 45 -1.32 15.28 -0.34
N LEU A 46 -1.60 15.60 -1.62
CA LEU A 46 -2.21 16.89 -2.02
C LEU A 46 -3.61 17.06 -1.43
N SER A 47 -4.29 15.96 -1.13
CA SER A 47 -5.61 15.95 -0.47
C SER A 47 -5.62 16.64 0.90
N TYR A 48 -4.45 16.81 1.52
CA TYR A 48 -4.33 17.51 2.80
C TYR A 48 -4.42 19.03 2.66
N GLY A 49 -4.29 19.58 1.44
CA GLY A 49 -4.40 21.01 1.18
C GLY A 49 -3.29 21.85 1.82
N ILE A 50 -2.14 21.25 2.11
CA ILE A 50 -1.02 21.95 2.76
C ILE A 50 -0.17 22.65 1.70
N THR A 51 -0.17 23.99 1.76
CA THR A 51 0.70 24.83 0.92
C THR A 51 1.79 25.42 1.82
N PRO A 52 3.08 25.03 1.65
CA PRO A 52 4.14 25.57 2.47
C PRO A 52 4.47 27.02 2.11
N GLN A 53 4.82 27.82 3.10
CA GLN A 53 5.46 29.12 2.90
C GLN A 53 6.96 28.91 2.68
N ILE A 54 7.52 29.54 1.66
CA ILE A 54 8.93 29.39 1.28
C ILE A 54 9.68 30.69 1.54
N SER A 55 10.81 30.58 2.24
CA SER A 55 11.74 31.68 2.49
C SER A 55 13.18 31.17 2.40
N GLY A 56 13.90 31.55 1.35
CA GLY A 56 15.27 31.09 1.10
C GLY A 56 15.35 29.58 0.97
N SER A 57 16.01 28.92 1.89
CA SER A 57 16.14 27.46 1.93
C SER A 57 15.11 26.76 2.83
N THR A 58 14.15 27.49 3.38
CA THR A 58 13.21 26.96 4.39
C THR A 58 11.78 26.97 3.90
N MET A 59 11.07 25.89 4.20
CA MET A 59 9.62 25.73 4.04
C MET A 59 8.96 25.63 5.40
N THR A 60 7.87 26.36 5.63
CA THR A 60 7.07 26.31 6.87
C THR A 60 5.61 26.03 6.56
N PHE A 61 4.98 25.22 7.39
CA PHE A 61 3.55 24.91 7.32
C PHE A 61 3.04 24.43 8.68
N THR A 62 1.73 24.42 8.84
CA THR A 62 1.08 24.01 10.08
C THR A 62 0.38 22.66 9.91
N LEU A 63 0.44 21.82 10.96
CA LEU A 63 -0.35 20.62 11.07
C LEU A 63 -1.34 20.76 12.23
N ASP A 64 -2.60 20.44 11.97
CA ASP A 64 -3.72 20.45 12.92
C ASP A 64 -4.02 19.06 13.50
N ARG A 65 -3.42 18.03 12.94
CA ARG A 65 -3.60 16.62 13.30
C ARG A 65 -2.44 15.76 12.79
N PRO A 66 -2.26 14.55 13.35
CA PRO A 66 -1.27 13.58 12.87
C PRO A 66 -1.42 13.25 11.38
N ARG A 67 -0.27 13.19 10.67
CA ARG A 67 -0.20 12.94 9.23
C ARG A 67 1.12 12.29 8.83
N ASN A 68 1.06 11.41 7.83
CA ASN A 68 2.23 10.91 7.14
C ASN A 68 2.43 11.76 5.87
N LEU A 69 3.58 12.39 5.74
CA LEU A 69 3.86 13.36 4.69
C LEU A 69 5.06 12.98 3.83
N SER A 70 5.01 13.36 2.56
CA SER A 70 6.18 13.46 1.70
C SER A 70 6.38 14.93 1.32
N ILE A 71 7.56 15.47 1.60
CA ILE A 71 7.92 16.87 1.37
C ILE A 71 8.98 16.89 0.27
N GLU A 72 8.63 17.51 -0.85
CA GLU A 72 9.44 17.57 -2.05
C GLU A 72 9.95 18.99 -2.29
N VAL A 73 11.20 19.11 -2.69
CA VAL A 73 11.86 20.36 -2.99
C VAL A 73 12.26 20.37 -4.46
N ASN A 74 11.91 21.47 -5.16
CA ASN A 74 12.33 21.72 -6.56
C ASN A 74 11.94 20.59 -7.53
N GLY A 75 10.85 19.88 -7.26
CA GLY A 75 10.35 18.79 -8.10
C GLY A 75 11.06 17.43 -7.93
N ASP A 76 12.02 17.33 -7.01
CA ASP A 76 12.72 16.07 -6.75
C ASP A 76 11.86 15.16 -5.87
N ILE A 77 11.46 14.02 -6.42
CA ILE A 77 10.63 13.00 -5.77
C ILE A 77 11.46 11.92 -5.07
N PHE A 78 12.76 11.89 -5.24
CA PHE A 78 13.65 10.88 -4.68
C PHE A 78 14.44 11.39 -3.47
N HIS A 79 15.06 12.57 -3.55
CA HIS A 79 15.77 13.19 -2.44
C HIS A 79 14.82 14.07 -1.60
N ASN A 80 13.69 13.52 -1.23
CA ASN A 80 12.64 14.19 -0.47
C ASN A 80 12.71 13.84 1.03
N LEU A 81 11.84 14.46 1.81
CA LEU A 81 11.69 14.18 3.23
C LEU A 81 10.34 13.48 3.47
N HIS A 82 10.39 12.26 4.02
CA HIS A 82 9.22 11.65 4.62
C HIS A 82 9.12 12.08 6.09
N LEU A 83 8.07 12.80 6.43
CA LEU A 83 7.81 13.29 7.78
C LEU A 83 6.59 12.58 8.37
N PHE A 84 6.81 11.82 9.42
CA PHE A 84 5.77 11.07 10.12
C PHE A 84 5.41 11.79 11.42
N ALA A 85 4.42 12.66 11.33
CA ALA A 85 3.86 13.37 12.47
C ALA A 85 2.76 12.49 13.09
N ASN A 86 3.11 11.79 14.16
CA ASN A 86 2.26 10.76 14.77
C ASN A 86 1.37 11.34 15.88
N PRO A 87 0.27 10.65 16.24
CA PRO A 87 -0.41 10.91 17.51
C PRO A 87 0.51 10.54 18.69
N ILE A 88 0.23 11.14 19.84
CA ILE A 88 0.91 10.75 21.08
C ILE A 88 0.81 9.24 21.30
N ASP A 89 1.93 8.61 21.63
CA ASP A 89 2.01 7.17 21.84
C ASP A 89 1.41 6.76 23.20
N GLU A 90 0.14 6.38 23.17
CA GLU A 90 -0.57 5.87 24.35
C GLU A 90 -0.11 4.46 24.76
N ASN A 91 0.57 3.73 23.86
CA ASN A 91 1.07 2.38 24.10
C ASN A 91 2.45 2.36 24.77
N ARG A 92 3.06 3.51 25.04
CA ARG A 92 4.36 3.59 25.71
C ARG A 92 4.33 2.90 27.05
N PRO A 93 5.21 1.91 27.32
CA PRO A 93 5.19 1.16 28.58
C PRO A 93 5.42 2.06 29.79
N LYS A 94 4.52 1.98 30.77
CA LYS A 94 4.67 2.70 32.06
C LYS A 94 5.65 1.98 33.01
N LYS A 95 5.83 0.67 32.84
CA LYS A 95 6.74 -0.17 33.62
C LYS A 95 7.61 -0.98 32.67
N LEU A 96 8.93 -0.78 32.71
CA LEU A 96 9.87 -1.49 31.85
C LEU A 96 10.25 -2.89 32.38
N LYS A 97 9.98 -3.17 33.64
CA LYS A 97 10.24 -4.48 34.28
C LYS A 97 8.99 -5.37 34.30
N ASP A 98 8.30 -5.48 33.14
CA ASP A 98 7.20 -6.42 32.99
C ASP A 98 7.74 -7.71 32.31
N LYS A 99 7.43 -8.87 32.91
CA LYS A 99 7.84 -10.18 32.37
C LYS A 99 7.30 -10.47 30.96
N ASN A 100 6.22 -9.79 30.58
CA ASN A 100 5.61 -9.95 29.26
C ASN A 100 6.10 -8.91 28.24
N LEU A 101 6.96 -7.98 28.64
CA LEU A 101 7.51 -6.93 27.79
C LEU A 101 8.92 -7.28 27.32
N ILE A 102 9.17 -7.19 26.02
CA ILE A 102 10.49 -7.15 25.39
C ILE A 102 10.70 -5.70 24.95
N TYR A 103 11.63 -5.00 25.60
CA TYR A 103 11.84 -3.57 25.40
C TYR A 103 13.18 -3.27 24.72
N PHE A 104 13.14 -2.54 23.61
CA PHE A 104 14.31 -1.99 22.94
C PHE A 104 14.40 -0.49 23.25
N ALA A 105 15.41 -0.10 24.02
CA ALA A 105 15.71 1.31 24.35
C ALA A 105 16.25 2.07 23.11
N PRO A 106 16.29 3.41 23.12
CA PRO A 106 16.99 4.17 22.07
C PRO A 106 18.40 3.67 21.85
N GLY A 107 18.83 3.56 20.59
CA GLY A 107 20.14 3.01 20.19
C GLY A 107 20.01 1.88 19.17
N ILE A 108 21.14 1.30 18.78
CA ILE A 108 21.21 0.23 17.79
C ILE A 108 21.24 -1.13 18.51
N HIS A 109 20.35 -2.02 18.08
CA HIS A 109 20.20 -3.37 18.61
C HIS A 109 20.34 -4.39 17.48
N GLN A 110 21.35 -5.25 17.55
CA GLN A 110 21.49 -6.38 16.65
C GLN A 110 20.78 -7.59 17.23
N LEU A 111 19.83 -8.18 16.50
CA LEU A 111 19.17 -9.39 16.95
C LEU A 111 20.09 -10.62 16.79
N PRO A 112 20.18 -11.50 17.80
CA PRO A 112 20.87 -12.76 17.65
C PRO A 112 20.28 -13.60 16.51
N GLY A 113 21.11 -14.03 15.56
CA GLY A 113 20.64 -14.77 14.38
C GLY A 113 19.63 -13.98 13.51
N ASP A 114 19.72 -12.65 13.53
CA ASP A 114 18.92 -11.71 12.76
C ASP A 114 17.41 -11.86 12.92
N THR A 115 16.95 -12.56 13.97
CA THR A 115 15.52 -12.83 14.14
C THR A 115 15.10 -12.91 15.59
N LEU A 116 14.03 -12.22 15.94
CA LEU A 116 13.30 -12.38 17.21
C LEU A 116 11.94 -13.03 16.92
N ASN A 117 11.76 -14.29 17.31
CA ASN A 117 10.45 -14.93 17.33
C ASN A 117 9.75 -14.57 18.65
N VAL A 118 8.64 -13.83 18.55
CA VAL A 118 7.91 -13.33 19.72
C VAL A 118 6.97 -14.42 20.24
N PRO A 119 7.13 -14.86 21.49
CA PRO A 119 6.21 -15.83 22.08
C PRO A 119 4.79 -15.29 22.25
N SER A 120 3.80 -16.18 22.29
CA SER A 120 2.41 -15.83 22.57
C SER A 120 2.25 -15.05 23.87
N GLY A 121 1.34 -14.06 23.88
CA GLY A 121 1.05 -13.22 25.05
C GLY A 121 2.12 -12.15 25.34
N LYS A 122 3.15 -12.01 24.51
CA LYS A 122 4.20 -11.00 24.71
C LYS A 122 3.92 -9.70 23.95
N THR A 123 4.44 -8.63 24.52
CA THR A 123 4.52 -7.32 23.87
C THR A 123 5.98 -7.00 23.58
N VAL A 124 6.30 -6.67 22.33
CA VAL A 124 7.54 -6.04 21.95
C VAL A 124 7.31 -4.53 21.84
N TYR A 125 8.17 -3.74 22.46
CA TYR A 125 8.13 -2.29 22.31
C TYR A 125 9.48 -1.76 21.86
N VAL A 126 9.51 -1.13 20.69
CA VAL A 126 10.71 -0.51 20.11
C VAL A 126 10.58 0.99 20.29
N ALA A 127 11.36 1.56 21.22
CA ALA A 127 11.26 2.97 21.56
C ALA A 127 11.66 3.90 20.40
N GLY A 128 11.15 5.13 20.40
CA GLY A 128 11.64 6.15 19.47
C GLY A 128 13.17 6.32 19.61
N GLY A 129 13.88 6.38 18.48
CA GLY A 129 15.35 6.38 18.42
C GLY A 129 16.00 5.00 18.57
N ALA A 130 15.23 3.92 18.73
CA ALA A 130 15.77 2.57 18.65
C ALA A 130 15.77 2.09 17.18
N ILE A 131 16.86 1.42 16.79
CA ILE A 131 17.04 0.77 15.51
C ILE A 131 17.32 -0.70 15.77
N VAL A 132 16.35 -1.56 15.48
CA VAL A 132 16.50 -3.02 15.61
C VAL A 132 16.89 -3.59 14.25
N ARG A 133 18.11 -4.13 14.16
CA ARG A 133 18.63 -4.81 12.99
C ARG A 133 18.25 -6.27 13.04
N GLY A 134 17.45 -6.70 12.05
CA GLY A 134 16.89 -8.04 11.97
C GLY A 134 15.38 -8.02 11.75
N CYS A 135 14.72 -9.17 11.93
CA CYS A 135 13.30 -9.34 11.78
C CYS A 135 12.62 -9.70 13.10
N ILE A 136 11.56 -8.98 13.47
CA ILE A 136 10.66 -9.33 14.57
C ILE A 136 9.49 -10.13 14.00
N ARG A 137 9.29 -11.36 14.48
CA ARG A 137 8.30 -12.29 13.93
C ARG A 137 7.32 -12.79 14.98
N ALA A 138 6.03 -12.78 14.64
CA ALA A 138 5.02 -13.62 15.29
C ALA A 138 4.87 -14.90 14.46
N VAL A 139 5.31 -16.05 14.96
CA VAL A 139 5.27 -17.34 14.24
C VAL A 139 4.53 -18.35 15.10
N ASN A 140 3.43 -18.94 14.56
CA ASN A 140 2.57 -19.87 15.30
C ASN A 140 2.16 -19.32 16.68
N ALA A 141 1.99 -17.97 16.75
CA ALA A 141 1.77 -17.25 18.00
C ALA A 141 0.35 -16.67 18.07
N ARG A 142 -0.08 -16.35 19.28
CA ARG A 142 -1.34 -15.65 19.53
C ARG A 142 -1.18 -14.56 20.58
N ASP A 143 -2.04 -13.54 20.49
CA ASP A 143 -2.09 -12.44 21.47
C ASP A 143 -0.74 -11.70 21.59
N VAL A 144 -0.12 -11.38 20.46
CA VAL A 144 1.17 -10.67 20.38
C VAL A 144 0.94 -9.21 19.99
N LYS A 145 1.68 -8.31 20.65
CA LYS A 145 1.75 -6.89 20.28
C LYS A 145 3.18 -6.52 19.90
N ILE A 146 3.35 -5.77 18.79
CA ILE A 146 4.64 -5.22 18.33
C ILE A 146 4.45 -3.73 18.15
N LEU A 147 4.99 -2.92 19.07
CA LEU A 147 4.61 -1.52 19.25
C LEU A 147 5.81 -0.59 19.28
N GLY A 148 5.60 0.69 19.09
CA GLY A 148 6.58 1.74 19.34
C GLY A 148 6.70 2.78 18.23
N ARG A 149 7.85 3.48 18.24
CA ARG A 149 8.19 4.54 17.27
C ARG A 149 9.55 4.33 16.61
N GLY A 150 10.23 3.24 16.96
CA GLY A 150 11.56 2.92 16.41
C GLY A 150 11.49 2.25 15.05
N GLU A 151 12.66 1.85 14.59
CA GLU A 151 12.88 1.22 13.30
C GLU A 151 13.21 -0.26 13.46
N VAL A 152 12.66 -1.10 12.58
CA VAL A 152 12.93 -2.54 12.52
C VAL A 152 13.21 -2.91 11.07
N HIS A 153 14.45 -3.29 10.76
CA HIS A 153 14.82 -3.69 9.41
C HIS A 153 16.01 -4.65 9.40
N PRO A 154 16.01 -5.66 8.50
CA PRO A 154 17.15 -6.56 8.34
C PRO A 154 18.33 -5.84 7.66
N GLU A 155 19.54 -6.38 7.84
CA GLU A 155 20.68 -6.00 7.02
C GLU A 155 20.53 -6.61 5.62
N GLY A 156 19.90 -5.90 4.71
CA GLY A 156 19.66 -6.36 3.34
C GLY A 156 18.19 -6.46 2.98
N ARG A 157 17.82 -7.44 2.17
CA ARG A 157 16.44 -7.66 1.73
C ARG A 157 15.63 -8.40 2.78
N GLY A 158 14.35 -8.14 2.80
CA GLY A 158 13.38 -8.87 3.59
C GLY A 158 12.52 -7.99 4.48
N ALA A 159 11.63 -8.64 5.17
CA ALA A 159 10.70 -7.99 6.08
C ALA A 159 11.36 -7.71 7.44
N GLY A 160 11.22 -6.49 7.94
CA GLY A 160 11.58 -6.19 9.33
C GLY A 160 10.56 -6.74 10.32
N ILE A 161 9.28 -6.84 9.92
CA ILE A 161 8.21 -7.43 10.74
C ILE A 161 7.50 -8.51 9.90
N SER A 162 7.20 -9.68 10.48
CA SER A 162 6.44 -10.73 9.80
C SER A 162 5.44 -11.42 10.73
N ILE A 163 4.25 -11.70 10.21
CA ILE A 163 3.18 -12.39 10.92
C ILE A 163 2.87 -13.69 10.19
N ILE A 164 3.14 -14.83 10.82
CA ILE A 164 3.16 -16.14 10.18
C ILE A 164 2.34 -17.12 11.01
N ASN A 165 1.28 -17.73 10.41
CA ASN A 165 0.43 -18.74 11.04
C ASN A 165 -0.01 -18.33 12.46
N SER A 166 -0.40 -17.08 12.63
CA SER A 166 -0.63 -16.46 13.95
C SER A 166 -2.03 -15.88 14.06
N ARG A 167 -2.47 -15.63 15.29
CA ARG A 167 -3.81 -15.11 15.56
C ARG A 167 -3.81 -14.04 16.61
N ASN A 168 -4.70 -13.02 16.43
CA ASN A 168 -4.84 -11.87 17.34
C ASN A 168 -3.51 -11.12 17.51
N ILE A 169 -3.00 -10.58 16.41
CA ILE A 169 -1.73 -9.86 16.37
C ILE A 169 -1.99 -8.38 16.15
N TYR A 170 -1.31 -7.54 16.91
CA TYR A 170 -1.42 -6.10 16.80
C TYR A 170 -0.04 -5.45 16.63
N VAL A 171 0.13 -4.71 15.52
CA VAL A 171 1.37 -3.99 15.20
C VAL A 171 1.06 -2.50 15.09
N GLU A 172 1.82 -1.63 15.77
CA GLU A 172 1.56 -0.18 15.70
C GLU A 172 2.80 0.69 15.75
N GLY A 173 2.82 1.70 14.88
CA GLY A 173 3.65 2.90 14.99
C GLY A 173 5.06 2.80 14.44
N LEU A 174 5.53 1.60 14.14
CA LEU A 174 6.91 1.30 13.74
C LEU A 174 7.22 1.69 12.30
N ILE A 175 8.50 1.84 12.02
CA ILE A 175 9.07 2.00 10.69
C ILE A 175 9.77 0.70 10.33
N THR A 176 9.48 0.14 9.16
CA THR A 176 10.01 -1.15 8.73
C THR A 176 10.24 -1.17 7.21
N THR A 177 10.83 -2.23 6.70
CA THR A 177 10.95 -2.46 5.25
C THR A 177 9.67 -3.04 4.67
N GLN A 178 9.18 -4.14 5.26
CA GLN A 178 7.98 -4.85 4.85
C GLN A 178 7.29 -5.40 6.11
N CYS A 179 5.96 -5.62 6.03
CA CYS A 179 5.18 -6.21 7.12
C CYS A 179 4.17 -7.23 6.57
N PRO A 180 4.62 -8.37 6.00
CA PRO A 180 3.74 -9.39 5.45
C PRO A 180 2.98 -10.18 6.53
N THR A 181 1.77 -10.60 6.16
CA THR A 181 0.89 -11.47 6.95
C THR A 181 0.55 -12.72 6.15
N GLY A 182 0.94 -13.88 6.65
CA GLY A 182 0.69 -15.16 5.97
C GLY A 182 0.07 -16.22 6.88
N GLY A 183 -0.95 -16.94 6.38
CA GLY A 183 -1.62 -18.03 7.10
C GLY A 183 -2.26 -17.61 8.41
N SER A 184 -2.63 -16.36 8.57
CA SER A 184 -2.96 -15.76 9.86
C SER A 184 -4.41 -15.25 9.92
N ASP A 185 -4.90 -15.00 11.13
CA ASP A 185 -6.26 -14.53 11.37
C ASP A 185 -6.29 -13.45 12.45
N SER A 186 -7.19 -12.45 12.29
CA SER A 186 -7.38 -11.37 13.26
C SER A 186 -6.09 -10.57 13.49
N VAL A 187 -5.59 -9.95 12.43
CA VAL A 187 -4.37 -9.13 12.43
C VAL A 187 -4.71 -7.67 12.22
N THR A 188 -4.18 -6.81 13.08
CA THR A 188 -4.29 -5.34 12.93
C THR A 188 -2.91 -4.73 12.83
N ILE A 189 -2.67 -3.96 11.75
CA ILE A 189 -1.44 -3.20 11.51
C ILE A 189 -1.82 -1.73 11.39
N ARG A 190 -1.42 -0.93 12.38
CA ARG A 190 -1.82 0.47 12.49
C ARG A 190 -0.63 1.41 12.46
N ASN A 191 -0.73 2.51 11.72
CA ASN A 191 0.28 3.57 11.69
C ASN A 191 1.71 3.06 11.44
N VAL A 192 1.88 1.95 10.73
CA VAL A 192 3.18 1.39 10.35
C VAL A 192 3.63 2.02 9.04
N LYS A 193 4.93 2.30 8.94
CA LYS A 193 5.55 2.85 7.74
C LYS A 193 6.43 1.77 7.13
N ALA A 194 6.07 1.30 5.94
CA ALA A 194 6.85 0.34 5.18
C ALA A 194 7.60 1.05 4.06
N VAL A 195 8.93 1.03 4.14
CA VAL A 195 9.77 1.65 3.12
C VAL A 195 10.87 0.70 2.72
N SER A 196 10.86 0.32 1.45
CA SER A 196 11.78 -0.66 0.88
C SER A 196 12.52 -0.12 -0.33
N SER A 197 13.62 -0.76 -0.63
CA SER A 197 14.41 -0.55 -1.84
C SER A 197 14.88 -1.91 -2.35
N TYR A 198 15.25 -1.97 -3.63
CA TYR A 198 15.57 -3.18 -4.40
C TYR A 198 14.32 -4.00 -4.81
N GLY A 199 14.43 -4.85 -5.81
CA GLY A 199 13.34 -5.69 -6.30
C GLY A 199 12.77 -6.64 -5.22
N TRP A 200 11.48 -6.97 -5.30
CA TRP A 200 10.70 -7.72 -4.30
C TRP A 200 10.62 -7.04 -2.93
N GLY A 201 10.66 -5.72 -2.94
CA GLY A 201 10.51 -4.89 -1.74
C GLY A 201 9.06 -4.49 -1.53
N ASP A 202 8.15 -5.47 -1.41
CA ASP A 202 6.74 -5.23 -1.19
C ASP A 202 6.49 -4.59 0.18
N GLY A 203 5.29 -4.08 0.42
CA GLY A 203 4.92 -3.44 1.68
C GLY A 203 4.10 -4.34 2.60
N MET A 204 2.78 -4.25 2.46
CA MET A 204 1.77 -4.89 3.31
C MET A 204 1.12 -6.05 2.57
N ASN A 205 1.78 -7.20 2.53
CA ASN A 205 1.27 -8.38 1.83
C ASN A 205 0.38 -9.23 2.71
N VAL A 206 -0.64 -9.83 2.10
CA VAL A 206 -1.54 -10.79 2.73
C VAL A 206 -1.52 -12.08 1.91
N PHE A 207 -1.16 -13.19 2.53
CA PHE A 207 -1.14 -14.52 1.92
C PHE A 207 -2.06 -15.44 2.70
N ALA A 208 -3.06 -16.04 2.08
CA ALA A 208 -3.94 -17.05 2.68
C ALA A 208 -4.38 -16.68 4.12
N SER A 209 -4.82 -15.44 4.34
CA SER A 209 -5.13 -14.91 5.68
C SER A 209 -6.52 -14.28 5.74
N ASN A 210 -7.10 -14.21 6.94
CA ASN A 210 -8.44 -13.67 7.14
C ASN A 210 -8.47 -12.59 8.23
N ASN A 211 -9.47 -11.69 8.14
CA ASN A 211 -9.70 -10.66 9.14
C ASN A 211 -8.45 -9.78 9.38
N VAL A 212 -7.91 -9.21 8.31
CA VAL A 212 -6.71 -8.35 8.35
C VAL A 212 -7.11 -6.89 8.17
N LEU A 213 -6.65 -6.04 9.07
CA LEU A 213 -6.86 -4.60 9.03
C LEU A 213 -5.54 -3.85 8.95
N PHE A 214 -5.36 -3.05 7.90
CA PHE A 214 -4.35 -2.01 7.79
C PHE A 214 -5.01 -0.65 8.01
N ASP A 215 -4.55 0.15 8.97
CA ASP A 215 -5.14 1.45 9.30
C ASP A 215 -4.06 2.52 9.46
N GLY A 216 -4.12 3.57 8.63
CA GLY A 216 -3.18 4.68 8.69
C GLY A 216 -1.74 4.33 8.32
N VAL A 217 -1.52 3.31 7.48
CA VAL A 217 -0.18 2.91 7.05
C VAL A 217 0.36 3.86 5.98
N PHE A 218 1.69 3.97 5.93
CA PHE A 218 2.41 4.63 4.86
C PHE A 218 3.31 3.62 4.17
N CYS A 219 3.16 3.48 2.86
CA CYS A 219 3.96 2.59 2.06
C CYS A 219 4.71 3.37 0.98
N ARG A 220 6.05 3.23 0.92
CA ARG A 220 6.85 3.58 -0.23
C ARG A 220 7.75 2.40 -0.57
N ASN A 221 7.37 1.68 -1.62
CA ASN A 221 7.90 0.36 -1.87
C ASN A 221 8.51 0.23 -3.27
N SER A 222 9.55 -0.57 -3.37
CA SER A 222 10.25 -0.92 -4.61
C SER A 222 9.63 -2.12 -5.32
N ASP A 223 8.47 -2.55 -4.89
CA ASP A 223 7.53 -3.48 -5.50
C ASP A 223 6.12 -3.14 -4.99
N ASP A 224 5.17 -4.05 -4.97
CA ASP A 224 3.79 -3.79 -4.58
C ASP A 224 3.65 -3.18 -3.18
N CYS A 225 2.94 -2.07 -3.02
CA CYS A 225 2.69 -1.51 -1.67
C CYS A 225 1.81 -2.43 -0.83
N THR A 226 0.81 -3.07 -1.43
CA THR A 226 -0.02 -4.07 -0.79
C THR A 226 -0.51 -5.12 -1.77
N THR A 227 -0.46 -6.38 -1.35
CA THR A 227 -1.00 -7.49 -2.14
C THR A 227 -1.96 -8.34 -1.33
N VAL A 228 -2.94 -8.96 -2.00
CA VAL A 228 -3.74 -10.03 -1.45
C VAL A 228 -3.64 -11.22 -2.39
N TYR A 229 -2.96 -12.26 -1.94
CA TYR A 229 -2.78 -13.52 -2.66
C TYR A 229 -3.42 -14.68 -1.91
N ALA A 230 -3.96 -15.64 -2.63
CA ALA A 230 -4.35 -16.94 -2.09
C ALA A 230 -3.11 -17.78 -1.76
N THR A 231 -3.04 -19.04 -2.12
CA THR A 231 -1.87 -19.87 -1.88
C THR A 231 -0.59 -19.25 -2.47
N ARG A 232 0.33 -18.88 -1.59
CA ARG A 232 1.64 -18.30 -1.95
C ARG A 232 2.65 -18.47 -0.83
N MET A 233 3.95 -18.58 -1.14
CA MET A 233 5.06 -18.60 -0.18
C MET A 233 4.95 -19.68 0.92
N GLY A 234 4.32 -20.80 0.61
CA GLY A 234 4.08 -21.88 1.59
C GLY A 234 2.83 -21.69 2.46
N PHE A 235 2.08 -20.62 2.28
CA PHE A 235 0.76 -20.44 2.87
C PHE A 235 -0.31 -20.97 1.91
N HIS A 236 -1.37 -21.59 2.43
CA HIS A 236 -2.39 -22.26 1.63
C HIS A 236 -3.80 -21.80 2.01
N GLY A 237 -4.62 -21.48 0.99
CA GLY A 237 -6.02 -21.10 1.13
C GLY A 237 -6.33 -19.76 0.49
N GLY A 238 -7.60 -19.34 0.57
CA GLY A 238 -8.06 -18.03 0.11
C GLY A 238 -7.80 -16.92 1.13
N CYS A 239 -8.29 -15.71 0.82
CA CYS A 239 -8.29 -14.58 1.73
C CYS A 239 -9.70 -14.04 1.92
N ARG A 240 -10.03 -13.62 3.14
CA ARG A 240 -11.34 -13.05 3.44
C ARG A 240 -11.27 -11.92 4.45
N ASN A 241 -12.12 -10.88 4.24
CA ASN A 241 -12.26 -9.75 5.16
C ASN A 241 -10.92 -9.00 5.36
N VAL A 242 -10.31 -8.55 4.26
CA VAL A 242 -9.11 -7.72 4.31
C VAL A 242 -9.52 -6.27 4.09
N THR A 243 -9.14 -5.39 5.01
CA THR A 243 -9.41 -3.95 4.90
C THR A 243 -8.13 -3.15 4.99
N MET A 244 -7.93 -2.22 4.06
CA MET A 244 -6.94 -1.15 4.17
C MET A 244 -7.66 0.19 4.17
N GLN A 245 -7.33 1.05 5.14
CA GLN A 245 -7.98 2.35 5.27
C GLN A 245 -7.02 3.45 5.74
N ASN A 246 -7.41 4.72 5.48
CA ASN A 246 -6.72 5.91 5.98
C ASN A 246 -5.21 5.93 5.64
N SER A 247 -4.83 5.42 4.50
CA SER A 247 -3.44 5.07 4.18
C SER A 247 -2.90 5.85 3.01
N THR A 248 -1.57 5.92 2.92
CA THR A 248 -0.85 6.59 1.84
C THR A 248 0.07 5.60 1.16
N LEU A 249 -0.01 5.48 -0.17
CA LEU A 249 0.71 4.51 -0.96
C LEU A 249 1.56 5.19 -2.04
N TRP A 250 2.79 4.73 -2.19
CA TRP A 250 3.73 5.16 -3.21
C TRP A 250 4.47 3.93 -3.74
N ALA A 251 4.09 3.46 -4.91
CA ALA A 251 4.80 2.38 -5.59
C ALA A 251 5.92 2.97 -6.44
N ASP A 252 7.16 2.90 -5.98
CA ASP A 252 8.32 3.27 -6.79
C ASP A 252 8.47 2.34 -8.00
N VAL A 253 8.00 1.09 -7.85
CA VAL A 253 7.82 0.09 -8.89
C VAL A 253 6.57 -0.73 -8.58
N ALA A 254 5.92 -1.32 -9.59
CA ALA A 254 4.74 -2.15 -9.53
C ALA A 254 3.49 -1.43 -8.99
N HIS A 255 2.72 -2.04 -8.12
CA HIS A 255 1.35 -1.61 -7.84
C HIS A 255 1.18 -0.94 -6.47
N PRO A 256 0.40 0.14 -6.37
CA PRO A 256 -0.10 0.59 -5.08
C PRO A 256 -1.04 -0.44 -4.42
N ILE A 257 -1.99 -1.00 -5.18
CA ILE A 257 -2.92 -2.03 -4.70
C ILE A 257 -3.01 -3.16 -5.73
N PHE A 258 -2.72 -4.38 -5.29
CA PHE A 258 -2.74 -5.54 -6.15
C PHE A 258 -3.46 -6.73 -5.50
N ILE A 259 -4.40 -7.35 -6.22
CA ILE A 259 -5.21 -8.46 -5.75
C ILE A 259 -5.18 -9.58 -6.78
N GLY A 260 -5.02 -10.82 -6.33
CA GLY A 260 -5.13 -12.00 -7.18
C GLY A 260 -3.79 -12.57 -7.58
N LEU A 261 -3.65 -13.03 -8.82
CA LEU A 261 -2.52 -13.65 -9.49
C LEU A 261 -2.18 -15.05 -8.96
N HIS A 262 -1.71 -15.18 -7.73
CA HIS A 262 -1.21 -16.42 -7.18
C HIS A 262 -2.24 -17.21 -6.39
N GLY A 263 -2.24 -18.54 -6.58
CA GLY A 263 -3.10 -19.48 -5.90
C GLY A 263 -2.67 -20.93 -6.11
N ASP A 264 -3.51 -21.85 -5.72
CA ASP A 264 -3.36 -23.27 -5.98
C ASP A 264 -4.29 -23.69 -7.12
N VAL A 265 -3.72 -24.09 -8.25
CA VAL A 265 -4.47 -24.45 -9.47
C VAL A 265 -5.42 -25.63 -9.28
N ASP A 266 -5.14 -26.49 -8.30
CA ASP A 266 -5.93 -27.68 -7.97
C ASP A 266 -7.01 -27.40 -6.94
N ARG A 267 -7.08 -26.14 -6.43
CA ARG A 267 -8.07 -25.70 -5.45
C ARG A 267 -8.88 -24.52 -5.99
N ASN A 268 -10.15 -24.51 -5.64
CA ASN A 268 -11.05 -23.42 -5.99
C ASN A 268 -10.98 -22.30 -4.93
N GLU A 269 -9.81 -21.67 -4.80
CA GLU A 269 -9.59 -20.64 -3.79
C GLU A 269 -10.38 -19.35 -4.09
N VAL A 270 -10.73 -18.63 -3.04
CA VAL A 270 -11.52 -17.42 -3.13
C VAL A 270 -10.84 -16.30 -2.32
N MET A 271 -10.73 -15.14 -2.95
CA MET A 271 -10.41 -13.89 -2.27
C MET A 271 -11.66 -13.02 -2.25
N GLU A 272 -12.19 -12.73 -1.07
CA GLU A 272 -13.49 -12.06 -0.97
C GLU A 272 -13.60 -11.07 0.19
N ASN A 273 -14.53 -10.11 0.05
CA ASN A 273 -14.80 -9.06 1.03
C ASN A 273 -13.56 -8.22 1.31
N LEU A 274 -12.99 -7.67 0.25
CA LEU A 274 -11.78 -6.86 0.31
C LEU A 274 -12.18 -5.38 0.18
N THR A 275 -11.73 -4.55 1.12
CA THR A 275 -12.09 -3.13 1.17
C THR A 275 -10.87 -2.24 1.27
N TYR A 276 -10.75 -1.30 0.33
CA TYR A 276 -9.74 -0.25 0.30
C TYR A 276 -10.46 1.09 0.38
N ARG A 277 -10.28 1.84 1.46
CA ARG A 277 -11.03 3.09 1.65
C ARG A 277 -10.22 4.21 2.26
N ASN A 278 -10.51 5.44 1.81
CA ASN A 278 -9.82 6.65 2.26
C ASN A 278 -8.29 6.53 2.09
N ILE A 279 -7.84 6.38 0.84
CA ILE A 279 -6.44 6.15 0.50
C ILE A 279 -5.97 7.25 -0.46
N ASP A 280 -4.74 7.73 -0.22
CA ASP A 280 -4.01 8.59 -1.15
C ASP A 280 -2.92 7.77 -1.85
N ILE A 281 -2.96 7.71 -3.18
CA ILE A 281 -1.92 7.10 -3.99
C ILE A 281 -1.07 8.21 -4.59
N LEU A 282 0.19 8.28 -4.17
CA LEU A 282 1.10 9.33 -4.57
C LEU A 282 1.83 9.02 -5.88
N ASP A 283 2.13 7.75 -6.12
CA ASP A 283 2.81 7.34 -7.33
C ASP A 283 2.53 5.87 -7.68
N HIS A 284 2.67 5.57 -8.97
CA HIS A 284 2.61 4.25 -9.56
C HIS A 284 3.57 4.19 -10.74
N ARG A 285 4.36 3.14 -10.83
CA ARG A 285 5.25 2.92 -11.97
C ARG A 285 5.37 1.44 -12.27
N GLU A 286 4.75 1.01 -13.37
CA GLU A 286 4.91 -0.33 -13.92
C GLU A 286 4.97 -0.25 -15.45
N MET A 287 6.05 -0.78 -16.00
CA MET A 287 6.31 -0.73 -17.44
C MET A 287 5.71 -1.93 -18.19
N GLN A 288 5.36 -3.02 -17.51
CA GLN A 288 4.77 -4.20 -18.13
C GLN A 288 3.30 -3.93 -18.42
N VAL A 289 2.98 -3.63 -19.67
CA VAL A 289 1.66 -3.16 -20.13
C VAL A 289 0.51 -4.08 -19.72
N ASP A 290 0.73 -5.39 -19.73
CA ASP A 290 -0.27 -6.39 -19.33
C ASP A 290 -0.35 -6.63 -17.81
N TYR A 291 0.49 -5.91 -17.03
CA TYR A 291 0.64 -6.08 -15.59
C TYR A 291 0.60 -4.74 -14.83
N GLN A 292 0.07 -3.69 -15.43
CA GLN A 292 -0.06 -2.35 -14.84
C GLN A 292 -1.32 -2.26 -13.98
N GLY A 293 -1.46 -1.17 -13.25
CA GLY A 293 -2.68 -0.76 -12.56
C GLY A 293 -2.47 -0.21 -11.16
N CYS A 294 -2.93 1.03 -10.92
CA CYS A 294 -3.00 1.58 -9.56
C CYS A 294 -3.95 0.75 -8.67
N LEU A 295 -5.11 0.39 -9.25
CA LEU A 295 -6.14 -0.43 -8.63
C LEU A 295 -6.27 -1.70 -9.48
N ALA A 296 -5.50 -2.73 -9.12
CA ALA A 296 -5.36 -3.92 -9.94
C ALA A 296 -5.97 -5.17 -9.31
N ILE A 297 -6.75 -5.90 -10.08
CA ILE A 297 -7.23 -7.25 -9.78
C ILE A 297 -6.88 -8.13 -10.97
N ASN A 298 -5.91 -9.01 -10.79
CA ASN A 298 -5.50 -9.98 -11.81
C ASN A 298 -5.75 -11.40 -11.29
N ALA A 299 -6.91 -11.96 -11.58
CA ALA A 299 -7.24 -13.32 -11.15
C ALA A 299 -6.47 -14.35 -11.97
N GLY A 300 -5.57 -15.08 -11.35
CA GLY A 300 -4.78 -16.17 -11.93
C GLY A 300 -4.91 -17.46 -11.08
N ASP A 301 -4.19 -18.50 -11.46
CA ASP A 301 -4.06 -19.75 -10.71
C ASP A 301 -5.40 -20.30 -10.14
N ASN A 302 -6.43 -20.30 -10.98
CA ASN A 302 -7.77 -20.80 -10.63
C ASN A 302 -8.47 -20.05 -9.47
N ASN A 303 -8.06 -18.82 -9.17
CA ASN A 303 -8.68 -18.00 -8.13
C ASN A 303 -9.99 -17.37 -8.59
N LEU A 304 -10.93 -17.20 -7.67
CA LEU A 304 -12.06 -16.30 -7.78
C LEU A 304 -11.84 -15.08 -6.87
N VAL A 305 -11.92 -13.89 -7.45
CA VAL A 305 -11.90 -12.64 -6.68
C VAL A 305 -13.29 -12.01 -6.71
N ARG A 306 -13.87 -11.73 -5.54
CA ARG A 306 -15.21 -11.16 -5.49
C ARG A 306 -15.47 -10.24 -4.30
N ASN A 307 -16.50 -9.38 -4.43
CA ASN A 307 -16.91 -8.45 -3.39
C ASN A 307 -15.77 -7.52 -2.98
N VAL A 308 -15.19 -6.82 -3.95
CA VAL A 308 -14.09 -5.87 -3.73
C VAL A 308 -14.64 -4.44 -3.78
N ARG A 309 -14.22 -3.60 -2.84
CA ARG A 309 -14.64 -2.21 -2.73
C ARG A 309 -13.43 -1.29 -2.68
N PHE A 310 -13.37 -0.35 -3.62
CA PHE A 310 -12.44 0.77 -3.63
C PHE A 310 -13.25 2.04 -3.37
N GLU A 311 -13.05 2.70 -2.23
CA GLU A 311 -13.90 3.81 -1.79
C GLU A 311 -13.08 5.02 -1.36
N ASN A 312 -13.42 6.20 -1.85
CA ASN A 312 -12.75 7.45 -1.51
C ASN A 312 -11.22 7.35 -1.70
N ILE A 313 -10.78 7.05 -2.92
CA ILE A 313 -9.37 6.94 -3.27
C ILE A 313 -8.98 8.10 -4.16
N ARG A 314 -7.92 8.80 -3.77
CA ARG A 314 -7.37 9.95 -4.47
C ARG A 314 -6.02 9.56 -5.06
N ILE A 315 -5.94 9.57 -6.38
CA ILE A 315 -4.76 9.19 -7.13
C ILE A 315 -4.16 10.47 -7.72
N GLU A 316 -2.94 10.76 -7.32
CA GLU A 316 -2.18 11.88 -7.85
C GLU A 316 -1.52 11.51 -9.17
N ASN A 317 -0.88 12.46 -9.86
CA ASN A 317 -0.17 12.19 -11.10
C ASN A 317 0.99 11.21 -10.86
N PHE A 318 0.91 10.03 -11.42
CA PHE A 318 1.92 9.00 -11.31
C PHE A 318 2.83 8.95 -12.56
N ARG A 319 3.97 8.29 -12.45
CA ARG A 319 5.00 8.27 -13.50
C ARG A 319 4.63 7.48 -14.73
N GLN A 320 4.05 6.27 -14.58
CA GLN A 320 3.66 5.40 -15.69
C GLN A 320 2.77 4.26 -15.22
N GLY A 321 1.70 3.97 -15.93
CA GLY A 321 0.85 2.81 -15.71
C GLY A 321 -0.61 3.07 -15.99
N GLN A 322 -1.47 2.19 -15.51
CA GLN A 322 -2.91 2.22 -15.70
C GLN A 322 -3.63 2.66 -14.42
N LEU A 323 -4.76 3.31 -14.56
CA LEU A 323 -5.60 3.66 -13.41
C LEU A 323 -6.27 2.40 -12.82
N VAL A 324 -6.85 1.56 -13.67
CA VAL A 324 -7.54 0.33 -13.30
C VAL A 324 -7.08 -0.81 -14.19
N ASN A 325 -6.87 -2.00 -13.60
CA ASN A 325 -6.63 -3.23 -14.34
C ASN A 325 -7.42 -4.38 -13.73
N LEU A 326 -8.48 -4.81 -14.40
CA LEU A 326 -9.29 -5.97 -14.01
C LEU A 326 -9.14 -7.05 -15.08
N ARG A 327 -8.37 -8.08 -14.80
CA ARG A 327 -8.10 -9.14 -15.78
C ARG A 327 -8.23 -10.53 -15.19
N ILE A 328 -8.87 -11.40 -15.94
CA ILE A 328 -8.62 -12.83 -15.74
C ILE A 328 -7.26 -13.10 -16.36
N PHE A 329 -6.26 -13.31 -15.52
CA PHE A 329 -4.86 -13.29 -15.90
C PHE A 329 -4.32 -14.68 -16.19
N TYR A 330 -3.66 -14.84 -17.34
CA TYR A 330 -2.87 -16.03 -17.63
C TYR A 330 -1.58 -15.62 -18.36
N ASN A 331 -0.52 -15.63 -17.61
CA ASN A 331 0.82 -15.37 -18.12
C ASN A 331 1.77 -16.41 -17.51
N LYS A 332 2.37 -17.25 -18.33
CA LYS A 332 3.24 -18.35 -17.88
C LYS A 332 4.44 -17.92 -17.02
N LYS A 333 4.79 -16.64 -17.04
CA LYS A 333 5.82 -16.06 -16.15
C LYS A 333 5.36 -16.00 -14.70
N TYR A 334 4.06 -15.74 -14.45
CA TYR A 334 3.54 -15.43 -13.13
C TYR A 334 2.55 -16.46 -12.58
N CYS A 335 1.77 -17.10 -13.44
CA CYS A 335 0.73 -18.05 -13.04
C CYS A 335 0.68 -19.27 -13.97
N LYS A 336 0.13 -20.36 -13.46
CA LYS A 336 0.05 -21.67 -14.16
C LYS A 336 -1.27 -21.89 -14.86
N ALA A 337 -2.32 -21.17 -14.45
CA ALA A 337 -3.66 -21.26 -15.02
C ALA A 337 -4.34 -19.88 -14.98
N PRO A 338 -5.35 -19.62 -15.83
CA PRO A 338 -6.20 -18.46 -15.68
C PRO A 338 -7.02 -18.53 -14.39
N GLY A 339 -7.42 -17.36 -13.87
CA GLY A 339 -8.36 -17.28 -12.76
C GLY A 339 -9.77 -17.72 -13.16
N ARG A 340 -10.63 -18.00 -12.19
CA ARG A 340 -12.02 -18.40 -12.42
C ARG A 340 -12.97 -17.23 -12.66
N GLY A 341 -12.68 -16.05 -12.11
CA GLY A 341 -13.56 -14.90 -12.27
C GLY A 341 -13.12 -13.70 -11.44
N ILE A 342 -13.70 -12.54 -11.81
CA ILE A 342 -13.72 -11.32 -11.01
C ILE A 342 -15.15 -10.86 -10.94
N GLU A 343 -15.73 -10.72 -9.74
CA GLU A 343 -17.16 -10.45 -9.57
C GLU A 343 -17.44 -9.40 -8.49
N ASN A 344 -18.44 -8.55 -8.74
CA ASN A 344 -18.95 -7.59 -7.75
C ASN A 344 -17.85 -6.62 -7.26
N VAL A 345 -17.31 -5.81 -8.17
CA VAL A 345 -16.31 -4.79 -7.84
C VAL A 345 -16.92 -3.41 -7.87
N LEU A 346 -16.81 -2.69 -6.77
CA LEU A 346 -17.26 -1.30 -6.64
C LEU A 346 -16.07 -0.35 -6.57
N PHE A 347 -16.07 0.65 -7.44
CA PHE A 347 -15.22 1.83 -7.39
C PHE A 347 -16.08 3.03 -7.05
N LYS A 348 -15.96 3.58 -5.84
CA LYS A 348 -16.76 4.70 -5.37
C LYS A 348 -15.91 5.87 -4.96
N ASP A 349 -16.26 7.08 -5.43
CA ASP A 349 -15.52 8.31 -5.12
C ASP A 349 -14.02 8.19 -5.45
N ILE A 350 -13.71 7.74 -6.66
CA ILE A 350 -12.34 7.63 -7.15
C ILE A 350 -11.97 8.91 -7.91
N THR A 351 -10.86 9.54 -7.54
CA THR A 351 -10.35 10.70 -8.26
C THR A 351 -8.94 10.44 -8.79
N TYR A 352 -8.71 10.80 -10.03
CA TYR A 352 -7.39 10.84 -10.65
C TYR A 352 -7.14 12.22 -11.24
N ASN A 353 -6.00 12.82 -10.89
CA ASN A 353 -5.54 14.08 -11.46
C ASN A 353 -4.13 13.90 -11.99
N GLY A 354 -4.00 13.72 -13.29
CA GLY A 354 -2.71 13.49 -13.93
C GLY A 354 -2.80 13.23 -15.42
N ASP A 355 -1.64 13.15 -16.06
CA ASP A 355 -1.50 13.06 -17.53
C ASP A 355 -0.89 11.74 -18.00
N HIS A 356 -0.37 10.90 -17.10
CA HIS A 356 0.41 9.73 -17.43
C HIS A 356 -0.36 8.40 -17.40
N ALA A 357 -1.69 8.43 -17.14
CA ALA A 357 -2.47 7.21 -17.18
C ALA A 357 -2.58 6.65 -18.60
N GLU A 358 -2.07 5.43 -18.78
CA GLU A 358 -2.28 4.62 -19.97
C GLU A 358 -3.71 4.06 -20.02
N PHE A 359 -4.09 3.36 -21.08
CA PHE A 359 -5.41 2.76 -21.19
C PHE A 359 -5.61 1.70 -20.10
N SER A 360 -6.60 1.90 -19.25
CA SER A 360 -7.02 0.89 -18.28
C SER A 360 -7.63 -0.32 -18.96
N HIS A 361 -7.44 -1.51 -18.40
CA HIS A 361 -7.92 -2.76 -18.98
C HIS A 361 -8.98 -3.41 -18.10
N ILE A 362 -10.09 -3.85 -18.73
CA ILE A 362 -11.09 -4.72 -18.12
C ILE A 362 -11.35 -5.85 -19.11
N VAL A 363 -10.84 -7.07 -18.80
CA VAL A 363 -10.79 -8.18 -19.75
C VAL A 363 -11.03 -9.51 -19.06
N GLY A 364 -12.00 -10.28 -19.53
CA GLY A 364 -12.21 -11.69 -19.17
C GLY A 364 -11.27 -12.63 -19.91
N TYR A 365 -11.52 -13.92 -19.85
CA TYR A 365 -10.68 -14.92 -20.50
C TYR A 365 -11.47 -15.81 -21.50
N ASP A 366 -12.61 -16.33 -21.07
CA ASP A 366 -13.55 -17.10 -21.85
C ASP A 366 -14.98 -16.95 -21.29
N GLU A 367 -15.94 -17.69 -21.83
CA GLU A 367 -17.37 -17.61 -21.44
C GLU A 367 -17.63 -18.06 -19.99
N GLU A 368 -16.75 -18.87 -19.40
CA GLU A 368 -16.87 -19.34 -18.02
C GLU A 368 -16.11 -18.41 -17.05
N ARG A 369 -15.00 -17.81 -17.53
CA ARG A 369 -14.06 -17.01 -16.74
C ARG A 369 -14.21 -15.53 -17.11
N MET A 370 -15.20 -14.92 -16.52
CA MET A 370 -15.64 -13.56 -16.86
C MET A 370 -15.31 -12.55 -15.77
N VAL A 371 -15.25 -11.28 -16.18
CA VAL A 371 -15.33 -10.12 -15.27
C VAL A 371 -16.78 -9.66 -15.25
N LYS A 372 -17.44 -9.62 -14.08
CA LYS A 372 -18.90 -9.37 -13.94
C LYS A 372 -19.23 -8.36 -12.84
N ASN A 373 -20.31 -7.60 -13.05
CA ASN A 373 -20.88 -6.68 -12.05
C ASN A 373 -19.86 -5.65 -11.58
N ILE A 374 -19.36 -4.84 -12.51
CA ILE A 374 -18.39 -3.77 -12.22
C ILE A 374 -19.14 -2.45 -12.16
N ARG A 375 -18.97 -1.72 -11.07
CA ARG A 375 -19.69 -0.47 -10.84
C ARG A 375 -18.73 0.65 -10.48
N PHE A 376 -18.80 1.75 -11.21
CA PHE A 376 -18.13 3.00 -10.93
C PHE A 376 -19.15 4.04 -10.46
N GLU A 377 -19.03 4.52 -9.23
CA GLU A 377 -19.83 5.59 -8.64
C GLU A 377 -18.94 6.82 -8.43
N ASN A 378 -19.30 7.95 -9.03
CA ASN A 378 -18.56 9.21 -8.92
C ASN A 378 -17.05 9.08 -9.26
N LEU A 379 -16.75 8.42 -10.38
CA LEU A 379 -15.38 8.41 -10.93
C LEU A 379 -15.07 9.78 -11.52
N LYS A 380 -13.97 10.41 -11.06
CA LYS A 380 -13.49 11.70 -11.58
C LYS A 380 -12.09 11.56 -12.17
N ILE A 381 -11.94 11.95 -13.43
CA ILE A 381 -10.67 12.01 -14.14
C ILE A 381 -10.42 13.47 -14.53
N ASN A 382 -9.38 14.08 -14.00
CA ASN A 382 -9.02 15.48 -14.23
C ASN A 382 -10.23 16.43 -14.04
N GLY A 383 -10.95 16.26 -12.91
CA GLY A 383 -12.11 17.05 -12.54
C GLY A 383 -13.42 16.70 -13.28
N LYS A 384 -13.36 15.86 -14.32
CA LYS A 384 -14.55 15.46 -15.10
C LYS A 384 -15.18 14.20 -14.50
N VAL A 385 -16.45 14.26 -14.14
CA VAL A 385 -17.24 13.09 -13.70
C VAL A 385 -17.53 12.20 -14.92
N ILE A 386 -17.18 10.94 -14.81
CA ILE A 386 -17.44 9.92 -15.82
C ILE A 386 -18.69 9.14 -15.44
N SER A 387 -19.75 9.27 -16.23
CA SER A 387 -21.02 8.57 -15.98
C SER A 387 -21.77 8.30 -17.29
N ASP A 388 -22.69 7.36 -17.27
CA ASP A 388 -23.44 6.96 -18.47
C ASP A 388 -24.30 8.10 -19.01
N ASP A 389 -24.75 9.01 -18.15
CA ASP A 389 -25.50 10.23 -18.46
C ASP A 389 -24.65 11.51 -18.58
N MET A 390 -23.31 11.38 -18.69
CA MET A 390 -22.42 12.54 -18.74
C MET A 390 -22.65 13.42 -19.96
N THR A 391 -22.57 14.74 -19.76
CA THR A 391 -22.69 15.72 -20.83
C THR A 391 -21.50 15.63 -21.81
N GLY A 392 -21.77 15.76 -23.10
CA GLY A 392 -20.76 15.80 -24.16
C GLY A 392 -20.20 14.43 -24.58
N LYS A 393 -20.80 13.33 -24.10
CA LYS A 393 -20.52 12.01 -24.65
C LYS A 393 -21.27 11.86 -25.99
N PRO A 394 -20.56 11.57 -27.12
CA PRO A 394 -21.26 11.26 -28.37
C PRO A 394 -22.18 10.06 -28.22
N ALA A 395 -23.30 10.05 -28.93
CA ALA A 395 -24.37 9.03 -28.78
C ALA A 395 -23.87 7.59 -29.02
N TRP A 396 -22.92 7.42 -29.93
CA TRP A 396 -22.34 6.11 -30.27
C TRP A 396 -21.08 5.72 -29.46
N TYR A 397 -20.60 6.57 -28.57
CA TYR A 397 -19.47 6.24 -27.71
C TYR A 397 -19.96 5.54 -26.45
N LYS A 398 -19.17 4.55 -26.01
CA LYS A 398 -19.35 3.95 -24.69
C LYS A 398 -18.78 4.88 -23.61
N THR A 399 -19.28 4.78 -22.39
CA THR A 399 -18.74 5.56 -21.25
C THR A 399 -17.30 5.14 -20.94
N SER A 400 -16.97 3.87 -21.15
CA SER A 400 -15.58 3.38 -21.05
C SER A 400 -14.60 4.10 -21.98
N ASP A 401 -15.03 4.51 -23.19
CA ASP A 401 -14.18 5.28 -24.12
C ASP A 401 -13.83 6.65 -23.53
N MET A 402 -14.80 7.27 -22.85
CA MET A 402 -14.62 8.57 -22.21
C MET A 402 -13.70 8.48 -20.98
N ALA A 403 -13.63 7.32 -20.34
CA ALA A 403 -12.72 7.02 -19.23
C ALA A 403 -11.33 6.55 -19.71
N ARG A 404 -11.13 6.32 -21.02
CA ARG A 404 -9.96 5.66 -21.59
C ARG A 404 -9.77 4.23 -21.04
N PHE A 405 -10.87 3.49 -20.87
CA PHE A 405 -10.89 2.11 -20.45
C PHE A 405 -11.13 1.20 -21.66
N PHE A 406 -10.16 0.34 -21.92
CA PHE A 406 -10.35 -0.76 -22.88
C PHE A 406 -11.15 -1.87 -22.18
N VAL A 407 -12.38 -2.08 -22.65
CA VAL A 407 -13.22 -3.19 -22.24
C VAL A 407 -13.18 -4.25 -23.31
N GLY A 408 -12.55 -5.37 -23.01
CA GLY A 408 -12.35 -6.48 -23.93
C GLY A 408 -13.52 -7.48 -23.89
N GLU A 409 -13.23 -8.70 -24.34
CA GLU A 409 -14.18 -9.80 -24.39
C GLU A 409 -14.43 -10.41 -23.00
N HIS A 410 -15.51 -11.19 -22.87
CA HIS A 410 -15.90 -11.91 -21.66
C HIS A 410 -16.05 -11.00 -20.42
N VAL A 411 -16.59 -9.82 -20.66
CA VAL A 411 -16.94 -8.83 -19.64
C VAL A 411 -18.43 -8.63 -19.62
N GLY A 412 -19.03 -8.79 -18.46
CA GLY A 412 -20.45 -8.53 -18.24
C GLY A 412 -20.73 -7.06 -17.97
N ASP A 413 -21.74 -6.78 -17.16
CA ASP A 413 -22.21 -5.42 -16.92
C ASP A 413 -21.15 -4.53 -16.28
N ILE A 414 -20.90 -3.39 -16.91
CA ILE A 414 -20.14 -2.27 -16.35
C ILE A 414 -21.07 -1.05 -16.33
N VAL A 415 -21.21 -0.43 -15.16
CA VAL A 415 -22.09 0.72 -14.96
C VAL A 415 -21.29 1.90 -14.42
N PHE A 416 -21.50 3.08 -14.99
CA PHE A 416 -20.91 4.33 -14.54
C PHE A 416 -22.02 5.29 -14.09
N VAL A 417 -22.08 5.60 -12.81
CA VAL A 417 -23.07 6.52 -12.23
C VAL A 417 -22.40 7.70 -11.51
N LYS A 418 -23.17 8.79 -11.38
CA LYS A 418 -22.75 9.97 -10.61
C LYS A 418 -22.72 9.69 -9.12
#